data_ea21586fec77cc065d6bc30b83ed2896
#
_entry.id   ea21586fec77cc065d6bc30b83ed2896
#
_cell.length_a   1.000
_cell.length_b   1.000
_cell.length_c   1.000
_cell.angle_alpha   90.00
_cell.angle_beta   90.00
_cell.angle_gamma   90.00
#
_symmetry.space_group_name_H-M   'P 1'
#
loop_
_entity.id
_entity.type
_entity.pdbx_description
1 polymer ?
#
loop_
_entity_poly.entity_id
_entity_poly.type
_entity_poly.pdbx_seq_one_letter_code
_entity_poly.pdbx_strand_id
1 'polypeptide(L)'
;MLPEGLSLWFGSKEVIPNSTLSLGELPKNIDSNEGVIFYSEQITTTSATLETLIKLKKLGVDSNRILLITSICSNKGLNEIAKLFPNQVIYTSCIDEEDENTKLLLPGIGNPLLRLSTIFQDKN
;
A
#
# COMPACT_ATOMS: atom_id res chain seq x y z
N MET A 1 -14.33 -5.50 15.77
CA MET A 1 -13.49 -4.94 16.85
C MET A 1 -12.05 -5.38 16.59
N LEU A 2 -11.11 -4.46 16.57
CA LEU A 2 -9.69 -4.80 16.45
C LEU A 2 -9.18 -5.35 17.79
N PRO A 3 -8.22 -6.29 17.78
CA PRO A 3 -7.56 -6.74 19.00
C PRO A 3 -6.90 -5.56 19.74
N GLU A 4 -6.74 -5.68 21.04
CA GLU A 4 -6.01 -4.69 21.83
C GLU A 4 -4.60 -4.49 21.28
N GLY A 5 -4.14 -3.24 21.21
CA GLY A 5 -2.84 -2.87 20.68
C GLY A 5 -2.75 -2.79 19.17
N LEU A 6 -3.87 -2.99 18.43
CA LEU A 6 -3.89 -2.81 16.99
C LEU A 6 -4.59 -1.49 16.63
N SER A 7 -3.89 -0.65 15.90
CA SER A 7 -4.44 0.58 15.32
C SER A 7 -4.44 0.48 13.80
N LEU A 8 -5.51 0.97 13.19
CA LEU A 8 -5.68 0.92 11.74
C LEU A 8 -5.65 2.35 11.16
N TRP A 9 -4.75 2.57 10.20
CA TRP A 9 -4.65 3.82 9.46
C TRP A 9 -4.88 3.56 7.97
N PHE A 10 -5.61 4.44 7.34
CA PHE A 10 -5.85 4.41 5.91
C PHE A 10 -5.10 5.58 5.25
N GLY A 11 -4.12 5.27 4.42
CA GLY A 11 -3.22 6.24 3.78
C GLY A 11 -3.69 6.77 2.43
N SER A 12 -4.88 6.41 1.95
CA SER A 12 -5.40 6.88 0.69
C SER A 12 -6.05 8.26 0.82
N LYS A 13 -5.75 9.15 -0.13
CA LYS A 13 -6.47 10.44 -0.26
C LYS A 13 -7.84 10.26 -0.92
N GLU A 14 -8.16 9.09 -1.41
CA GLU A 14 -9.45 8.82 -2.03
C GLU A 14 -10.49 8.64 -0.93
N VAL A 15 -11.42 9.56 -0.90
CA VAL A 15 -12.60 9.48 -0.03
C VAL A 15 -13.44 8.30 -0.50
N ILE A 16 -13.51 7.25 0.29
CA ILE A 16 -14.49 6.21 0.08
C ILE A 16 -15.85 6.80 0.48
N PRO A 17 -16.76 7.02 -0.47
CA PRO A 17 -18.07 7.58 -0.15
C PRO A 17 -18.76 6.71 0.91
N ASN A 18 -19.29 7.35 1.95
CA ASN A 18 -20.02 6.70 3.04
C ASN A 18 -19.20 5.82 4.02
N SER A 19 -17.88 5.92 4.04
CA SER A 19 -17.13 5.30 5.12
C SER A 19 -17.11 6.23 6.34
N THR A 20 -17.44 5.68 7.49
CA THR A 20 -17.29 6.36 8.79
C THR A 20 -15.85 6.32 9.28
N LEU A 21 -14.96 5.68 8.52
CA LEU A 21 -13.55 5.58 8.83
C LEU A 21 -12.87 6.85 8.32
N SER A 22 -12.36 7.64 9.24
CA SER A 22 -11.51 8.77 8.87
C SER A 22 -10.25 8.23 8.22
N LEU A 23 -9.94 8.71 7.01
CA LEU A 23 -8.63 8.51 6.41
C LEU A 23 -7.60 9.22 7.29
N GLY A 24 -6.94 8.44 8.13
CA GLY A 24 -5.96 8.98 9.05
C GLY A 24 -4.64 9.29 8.35
N GLU A 25 -4.07 10.41 8.67
CA GLU A 25 -2.64 10.61 8.48
C GLU A 25 -1.89 9.54 9.29
N LEU A 26 -0.67 9.22 8.86
CA LEU A 26 0.20 8.37 9.67
C LEU A 26 0.32 8.94 11.09
N PRO A 27 0.42 8.10 12.12
CA PRO A 27 0.57 8.57 13.47
C PRO A 27 1.82 9.44 13.59
N LYS A 28 1.78 10.41 14.48
CA LYS A 28 2.92 11.32 14.69
C LYS A 28 4.15 10.60 15.25
N ASN A 29 3.93 9.54 16.02
CA ASN A 29 4.97 8.76 16.65
C ASN A 29 4.63 7.26 16.55
N ILE A 30 5.64 6.44 16.36
CA ILE A 30 5.57 4.98 16.44
C ILE A 30 6.66 4.54 17.40
N ASP A 31 6.29 3.84 18.46
CA ASP A 31 7.23 3.41 19.48
C ASP A 31 8.25 2.40 18.93
N SER A 32 9.43 2.38 19.53
CA SER A 32 10.54 1.52 19.08
C SER A 32 10.25 0.02 19.14
N ASN A 33 9.28 -0.40 19.97
CA ASN A 33 8.84 -1.78 20.10
C ASN A 33 7.62 -2.14 19.24
N GLU A 34 7.06 -1.17 18.51
CA GLU A 34 5.94 -1.38 17.61
C GLU A 34 6.41 -1.80 16.21
N GLY A 35 5.65 -2.67 15.57
CA GLY A 35 5.79 -3.01 14.16
C GLY A 35 4.67 -2.38 13.33
N VAL A 36 4.88 -2.31 12.04
CA VAL A 36 3.92 -1.79 11.07
C VAL A 36 3.58 -2.88 10.05
N ILE A 37 2.30 -3.19 9.92
CA ILE A 37 1.78 -3.96 8.78
C ILE A 37 1.27 -2.95 7.76
N PHE A 38 1.94 -2.90 6.62
CA PHE A 38 1.56 -2.00 5.54
C PHE A 38 1.00 -2.83 4.36
N TYR A 39 -0.27 -2.65 4.09
CA TYR A 39 -0.92 -3.24 2.93
C TYR A 39 -1.07 -2.20 1.82
N SER A 40 -0.60 -2.55 0.63
CA SER A 40 -0.80 -1.79 -0.60
C SER A 40 -1.51 -2.68 -1.63
N GLU A 41 -2.57 -2.20 -2.23
CA GLU A 41 -3.34 -2.97 -3.23
C GLU A 41 -2.48 -3.39 -4.42
N GLN A 42 -1.71 -2.45 -4.94
CA GLN A 42 -0.72 -2.68 -5.99
C GLN A 42 0.51 -1.80 -5.74
N ILE A 43 1.66 -2.33 -6.12
CA ILE A 43 2.93 -1.59 -6.12
C ILE A 43 3.36 -1.38 -7.56
N THR A 44 3.34 -0.14 -8.01
CA THR A 44 3.80 0.31 -9.32
C THR A 44 4.73 1.50 -9.15
N THR A 45 5.31 2.01 -10.23
CA THR A 45 6.12 3.23 -10.20
C THR A 45 5.33 4.48 -9.80
N THR A 46 4.00 4.45 -9.92
CA THR A 46 3.10 5.56 -9.57
C THR A 46 2.34 5.37 -8.25
N SER A 47 2.52 4.22 -7.58
CA SER A 47 1.86 3.98 -6.30
C SER A 47 2.48 4.81 -5.18
N ALA A 48 1.68 5.13 -4.17
CA ALA A 48 2.14 5.87 -2.99
C ALA A 48 2.99 5.04 -2.00
N THR A 49 3.29 3.80 -2.33
CA THR A 49 3.99 2.86 -1.45
C THR A 49 5.36 3.36 -1.05
N LEU A 50 6.16 3.81 -2.03
CA LEU A 50 7.51 4.32 -1.78
C LEU A 50 7.47 5.57 -0.89
N GLU A 51 6.54 6.48 -1.16
CA GLU A 51 6.36 7.70 -0.34
C GLU A 51 5.99 7.35 1.10
N THR A 52 5.13 6.38 1.29
CA THR A 52 4.73 5.91 2.63
C THR A 52 5.90 5.27 3.38
N LEU A 53 6.72 4.45 2.71
CA LEU A 53 7.93 3.88 3.30
C LEU A 53 8.94 4.97 3.70
N ILE A 54 9.09 6.01 2.90
CA ILE A 54 9.95 7.16 3.24
C ILE A 54 9.41 7.88 4.49
N LYS A 55 8.11 8.07 4.60
CA LYS A 55 7.49 8.68 5.79
C LYS A 55 7.70 7.82 7.03
N LEU A 56 7.51 6.51 6.94
CA LEU A 56 7.76 5.58 8.04
C LEU A 56 9.23 5.61 8.50
N LYS A 57 10.16 5.65 7.56
CA LYS A 57 11.59 5.79 7.88
C LYS A 57 11.90 7.08 8.62
N LYS A 58 11.29 8.19 8.22
CA LYS A 58 11.42 9.48 8.92
C LYS A 58 10.86 9.44 10.35
N LEU A 59 9.88 8.59 10.61
CA LEU A 59 9.34 8.33 11.95
C LEU A 59 10.21 7.35 12.77
N GLY A 60 11.33 6.89 12.23
CA GLY A 60 12.25 5.99 12.91
C GLY A 60 11.89 4.50 12.78
N VAL A 61 11.04 4.13 11.83
CA VAL A 61 10.67 2.73 11.61
C VAL A 61 11.58 2.12 10.55
N ASP A 62 12.42 1.18 10.98
CA ASP A 62 13.31 0.45 10.08
C ASP A 62 12.56 -0.64 9.28
N SER A 63 13.13 -1.02 8.14
CA SER A 63 12.55 -2.01 7.24
C SER A 63 12.24 -3.36 7.90
N ASN A 64 13.00 -3.77 8.90
CA ASN A 64 12.79 -5.03 9.63
C ASN A 64 11.55 -4.98 10.57
N ARG A 65 11.00 -3.80 10.80
CA ARG A 65 9.78 -3.59 11.59
C ARG A 65 8.56 -3.35 10.70
N ILE A 66 8.71 -3.38 9.38
CA ILE A 66 7.65 -3.19 8.40
C ILE A 66 7.38 -4.50 7.68
N LEU A 67 6.17 -5.00 7.82
CA LEU A 67 5.64 -6.09 7.01
C LEU A 67 4.86 -5.47 5.84
N LEU A 68 5.46 -5.46 4.65
CA LEU A 68 4.83 -4.91 3.45
C LEU A 68 4.15 -6.04 2.67
N ILE A 69 2.86 -5.90 2.50
CA ILE A 69 2.01 -6.88 1.82
C ILE A 69 1.33 -6.18 0.65
N THR A 70 1.33 -6.82 -0.50
CA THR A 70 0.59 -6.35 -1.68
C THR A 70 -0.06 -7.52 -2.42
N SER A 71 -1.17 -7.26 -3.08
CA SER A 71 -1.82 -8.27 -3.93
C SER A 71 -1.01 -8.52 -5.19
N ILE A 72 -0.50 -7.46 -5.80
CA ILE A 72 0.26 -7.54 -7.05
C ILE A 72 1.26 -6.39 -7.12
N CYS A 73 2.39 -6.62 -7.77
CA CYS A 73 3.39 -5.58 -7.94
C CYS A 73 4.09 -5.69 -9.30
N SER A 74 4.64 -4.58 -9.76
CA SER A 74 5.50 -4.55 -10.92
C SER A 74 6.97 -4.77 -10.53
N ASN A 75 7.73 -5.39 -11.42
CA ASN A 75 9.18 -5.47 -11.27
C ASN A 75 9.83 -4.07 -11.19
N LYS A 76 9.32 -3.10 -11.95
CA LYS A 76 9.79 -1.71 -11.92
C LYS A 76 9.53 -1.06 -10.57
N GLY A 77 8.32 -1.20 -10.03
CA GLY A 77 7.97 -0.68 -8.70
C GLY A 77 8.80 -1.31 -7.58
N LEU A 78 9.03 -2.63 -7.65
CA LEU A 78 9.92 -3.32 -6.71
C LEU A 78 11.35 -2.80 -6.77
N ASN A 79 11.87 -2.57 -7.98
CA ASN A 79 13.22 -2.05 -8.15
C ASN A 79 13.38 -0.63 -7.58
N GLU A 80 12.38 0.21 -7.67
CA GLU A 80 12.39 1.54 -7.05
C GLU A 80 12.44 1.46 -5.53
N ILE A 81 11.66 0.57 -4.95
CA ILE A 81 11.71 0.33 -3.50
C ILE A 81 13.08 -0.21 -3.09
N ALA A 82 13.61 -1.20 -3.82
CA ALA A 82 14.89 -1.83 -3.51
C ALA A 82 16.09 -0.86 -3.54
N LYS A 83 16.04 0.18 -4.36
CA LYS A 83 17.08 1.22 -4.42
C LYS A 83 17.23 1.99 -3.09
N LEU A 84 16.12 2.28 -2.42
CA LEU A 84 16.10 3.05 -1.18
C LEU A 84 15.96 2.18 0.06
N PHE A 85 15.34 1.01 -0.08
CA PHE A 85 15.05 0.07 1.00
C PHE A 85 15.48 -1.35 0.62
N PRO A 86 16.80 -1.62 0.48
CA PRO A 86 17.29 -2.91 -0.01
C PRO A 86 16.96 -4.09 0.91
N ASN A 87 16.69 -3.83 2.18
CA ASN A 87 16.36 -4.84 3.18
C ASN A 87 14.86 -5.01 3.41
N GLN A 88 14.02 -4.28 2.67
CA GLN A 88 12.57 -4.41 2.82
C GLN A 88 12.07 -5.72 2.23
N VAL A 89 11.46 -6.54 3.06
CA VAL A 89 10.77 -7.75 2.64
C VAL A 89 9.36 -7.39 2.17
N ILE A 90 8.97 -7.90 1.00
CA ILE A 90 7.68 -7.66 0.38
C ILE A 90 7.01 -9.00 0.10
N TYR A 91 5.80 -9.17 0.62
CA TYR A 91 4.95 -10.32 0.35
C TYR A 91 3.95 -9.96 -0.73
N THR A 92 3.97 -10.69 -1.83
CA THR A 92 3.07 -10.47 -2.96
C THR A 92 2.54 -11.79 -3.52
N SER A 93 1.34 -11.75 -4.09
CA SER A 93 0.78 -12.91 -4.79
C SER A 93 1.41 -13.12 -6.16
N CYS A 94 1.70 -12.05 -6.88
CA CYS A 94 2.37 -12.13 -8.18
C CYS A 94 3.12 -10.84 -8.53
N ILE A 95 4.00 -10.99 -9.51
CA ILE A 95 4.78 -9.89 -10.10
C ILE A 95 4.42 -9.83 -11.58
N ASP A 96 3.92 -8.69 -12.03
CA ASP A 96 3.54 -8.43 -13.41
C ASP A 96 4.40 -7.33 -14.04
N GLU A 97 4.31 -7.20 -15.34
CA GLU A 97 4.92 -6.09 -16.05
C GLU A 97 4.07 -4.82 -15.93
N GLU A 98 4.72 -3.69 -15.90
CA GLU A 98 4.06 -2.40 -15.89
C GLU A 98 4.11 -1.78 -17.29
N ASP A 99 2.93 -1.48 -17.85
CA ASP A 99 2.82 -0.77 -19.13
C ASP A 99 3.39 0.65 -19.02
N GLU A 100 4.24 1.03 -19.95
CA GLU A 100 4.96 2.30 -19.90
C GLU A 100 4.05 3.52 -20.08
N ASN A 101 2.97 3.38 -20.80
CA ASN A 101 2.04 4.48 -21.11
C ASN A 101 0.94 4.63 -20.07
N THR A 102 0.30 3.52 -19.73
CA THR A 102 -0.86 3.53 -18.82
C THR A 102 -0.47 3.37 -17.36
N LYS A 103 0.76 2.89 -17.07
CA LYS A 103 1.24 2.51 -15.73
C LYS A 103 0.38 1.42 -15.06
N LEU A 104 -0.38 0.69 -15.84
CA LEU A 104 -1.14 -0.46 -15.38
C LEU A 104 -0.29 -1.73 -15.43
N LEU A 105 -0.60 -2.68 -14.58
CA LEU A 105 0.02 -4.00 -14.57
C LEU A 105 -0.59 -4.88 -15.65
N LEU A 106 0.26 -5.60 -16.36
CA LEU A 106 -0.12 -6.52 -17.44
C LEU A 106 0.42 -7.93 -17.15
N PRO A 107 -0.44 -8.95 -17.08
CA PRO A 107 -1.90 -8.94 -17.32
C PRO A 107 -2.71 -8.23 -16.22
N GLY A 108 -2.24 -8.19 -14.97
CA GLY A 108 -2.82 -7.44 -13.86
C GLY A 108 -4.31 -7.63 -13.64
N ILE A 109 -4.87 -6.75 -12.81
CA ILE A 109 -6.32 -6.73 -12.50
C ILE A 109 -7.00 -5.42 -12.94
N GLY A 110 -6.28 -4.56 -13.67
CA GLY A 110 -6.74 -3.24 -14.05
C GLY A 110 -6.75 -2.26 -12.86
N ASN A 111 -7.71 -1.34 -12.84
CA ASN A 111 -7.87 -0.44 -11.70
C ASN A 111 -8.81 -1.08 -10.66
N PRO A 112 -8.29 -1.47 -9.47
CA PRO A 112 -9.09 -2.16 -8.46
C PRO A 112 -10.28 -1.33 -7.97
N LEU A 113 -10.09 -0.01 -7.82
CA LEU A 113 -11.14 0.89 -7.32
C LEU A 113 -12.30 1.01 -8.32
N LEU A 114 -12.00 1.12 -9.62
CA LEU A 114 -13.03 1.14 -10.66
C LEU A 114 -13.80 -0.18 -10.70
N ARG A 115 -13.11 -1.32 -10.58
CA ARG A 115 -13.78 -2.62 -10.56
C ARG A 115 -14.67 -2.80 -9.35
N LEU A 116 -14.23 -2.38 -8.17
CA LEU A 116 -15.04 -2.43 -6.96
C LEU A 116 -16.25 -1.50 -7.06
N SER A 117 -16.10 -0.28 -7.59
CA SER A 117 -17.21 0.66 -7.76
C SER A 117 -18.28 0.14 -8.71
N THR A 118 -17.90 -0.55 -9.79
CA THR A 118 -18.83 -1.14 -10.75
C THR A 118 -19.68 -2.24 -10.11
N ILE A 119 -19.11 -3.07 -9.26
CA ILE A 119 -19.83 -4.14 -8.53
C ILE A 119 -20.93 -3.57 -7.64
N PHE A 120 -20.74 -2.38 -7.08
CA PHE A 120 -21.73 -1.72 -6.23
C PHE A 120 -22.81 -0.96 -7.01
N GLN A 121 -22.55 -0.58 -8.27
CA GLN A 121 -23.53 0.09 -9.13
C GLN A 121 -24.56 -0.90 -9.71
N ASP A 122 -24.17 -2.14 -9.98
CA ASP A 122 -25.06 -3.16 -10.54
C ASP A 122 -26.08 -3.73 -9.54
N LYS A 123 -26.09 -3.29 -8.30
CA LYS A 123 -27.02 -3.73 -7.24
C LYS A 123 -28.17 -2.76 -6.93
N ASN A 124 -28.34 -1.73 -7.74
CA ASN A 124 -29.43 -0.79 -7.59
C ASN A 124 -30.47 -0.97 -8.71
#